data_12a2cdb866f1d1b2b0e733e12589a019
#
_entry.id   12a2cdb866f1d1b2b0e733e12589a019
#
_cell.length_a   1.000
_cell.length_b   1.000
_cell.length_c   1.000
_cell.angle_alpha   90.00
_cell.angle_beta   90.00
_cell.angle_gamma   90.00
#
_symmetry.space_group_name_H-M   'P 1'
#
loop_
_entity.id
_entity.type
_entity.pdbx_description
1 polymer ?
#
loop_
_entity_poly.entity_id
_entity_poly.type
_entity_poly.pdbx_seq_one_letter_code
_entity_poly.pdbx_strand_id
1 'polypeptide(L)'
;MTENHGAHGDAGATDNEDLNTQETAATNESAAASMDAQLESRAKNAAGHRRATWWIVAIVAIVAVIAVVAVVAGCIAAFAGRKNDTTGAKANDTVTIGLKLAPTNLDIRNTAGSAIDQVLIGNVYEGLVARDEHNQVVPAIAKTWDVSDDGTTYTFHLNDGMTFSNGDKLDADDVAWSINELVTKQYHDADSLVNFVSVKASDPNTVELKLSAPYANLLWVLTGRPGLVFDKDAKYDAKTQAIGSGPYTVEKFVTNSSITLKANPNYWGANKAKTDTVVVRYFTDDNAAVNALKSGDVQVLAPISENLADRKSV
;
A
#
# COMPACT_ATOMS: atom_id res chain seq x y z
N MET A 1 -53.03 20.86 -76.24
CA MET A 1 -52.35 20.68 -77.54
C MET A 1 -51.16 19.85 -77.28
N THR A 2 -51.32 18.62 -77.67
CA THR A 2 -50.52 17.78 -78.57
C THR A 2 -49.23 17.31 -77.96
N GLU A 3 -49.20 16.03 -77.57
CA GLU A 3 -48.76 14.85 -78.37
C GLU A 3 -47.24 14.83 -78.57
N ASN A 4 -46.46 13.77 -78.51
CA ASN A 4 -46.72 12.34 -78.65
C ASN A 4 -45.37 11.59 -78.53
N HIS A 5 -45.40 10.35 -78.13
CA HIS A 5 -44.57 9.19 -78.52
C HIS A 5 -43.03 9.28 -78.48
N GLY A 6 -42.37 8.30 -77.95
CA GLY A 6 -42.25 6.93 -78.37
C GLY A 6 -41.27 6.09 -77.54
N ALA A 7 -41.59 4.84 -77.53
CA ALA A 7 -40.90 3.73 -76.91
C ALA A 7 -39.60 3.32 -77.66
N HIS A 8 -38.69 2.69 -76.91
CA HIS A 8 -37.92 1.46 -77.11
C HIS A 8 -36.73 1.49 -76.17
N GLY A 9 -36.62 0.62 -75.25
CA GLY A 9 -36.19 -0.75 -75.32
C GLY A 9 -34.66 -0.81 -75.32
N ASP A 10 -34.08 -1.22 -74.22
CA ASP A 10 -33.34 -2.46 -74.22
C ASP A 10 -32.77 -2.81 -72.86
N ALA A 11 -32.69 -4.08 -72.63
CA ALA A 11 -32.23 -4.78 -71.47
C ALA A 11 -30.73 -4.80 -71.34
N GLY A 12 -30.22 -4.86 -70.15
CA GLY A 12 -28.85 -5.38 -69.90
C GLY A 12 -27.91 -4.54 -69.11
N ALA A 13 -28.17 -4.31 -67.82
CA ALA A 13 -27.10 -3.90 -66.89
C ALA A 13 -27.52 -4.12 -65.43
N THR A 14 -27.79 -5.35 -65.04
CA THR A 14 -28.10 -5.65 -63.61
C THR A 14 -27.16 -6.69 -62.94
N ASP A 15 -26.15 -7.24 -63.66
CA ASP A 15 -25.32 -8.31 -63.10
C ASP A 15 -23.93 -7.89 -62.58
N ASN A 16 -23.54 -6.61 -62.74
CA ASN A 16 -22.21 -6.17 -62.31
C ASN A 16 -22.19 -5.35 -60.98
N GLU A 17 -23.29 -4.85 -60.49
CA GLU A 17 -23.36 -4.13 -59.22
C GLU A 17 -23.40 -5.05 -57.98
N ASP A 18 -24.01 -6.22 -58.12
CA ASP A 18 -24.12 -7.15 -56.97
C ASP A 18 -22.81 -7.89 -56.66
N LEU A 19 -21.96 -8.13 -57.67
CA LEU A 19 -20.63 -8.75 -57.44
C LEU A 19 -19.65 -7.80 -56.76
N ASN A 20 -19.71 -6.52 -57.07
CA ASN A 20 -18.82 -5.53 -56.45
C ASN A 20 -19.23 -5.16 -55.02
N THR A 21 -20.51 -5.29 -54.69
CA THR A 21 -21.02 -5.04 -53.32
C THR A 21 -20.71 -6.21 -52.39
N GLN A 22 -20.71 -7.44 -52.86
CA GLN A 22 -20.33 -8.61 -52.08
C GLN A 22 -18.80 -8.67 -51.82
N GLU A 23 -17.99 -8.28 -52.76
CA GLU A 23 -16.52 -8.29 -52.62
C GLU A 23 -16.04 -7.16 -51.68
N THR A 24 -16.69 -6.00 -51.70
CA THR A 24 -16.44 -4.90 -50.72
C THR A 24 -16.96 -5.22 -49.33
N ALA A 25 -18.06 -5.93 -49.19
CA ALA A 25 -18.59 -6.36 -47.88
C ALA A 25 -17.66 -7.41 -47.24
N ALA A 26 -17.20 -8.41 -48.02
CA ALA A 26 -16.30 -9.45 -47.53
C ALA A 26 -14.91 -8.90 -47.11
N THR A 27 -14.37 -7.90 -47.86
CA THR A 27 -13.10 -7.24 -47.50
C THR A 27 -13.24 -6.37 -46.28
N ASN A 28 -14.36 -5.70 -46.07
CA ASN A 28 -14.61 -4.89 -44.88
C ASN A 28 -14.83 -5.77 -43.64
N GLU A 29 -15.50 -6.90 -43.78
CA GLU A 29 -15.69 -7.84 -42.66
C GLU A 29 -14.38 -8.53 -42.25
N SER A 30 -13.54 -8.88 -43.20
CA SER A 30 -12.19 -9.40 -42.96
C SER A 30 -11.26 -8.36 -42.32
N ALA A 31 -11.35 -7.09 -42.72
CA ALA A 31 -10.59 -6.01 -42.12
C ALA A 31 -11.06 -5.69 -40.67
N ALA A 32 -12.37 -5.74 -40.45
CA ALA A 32 -12.93 -5.56 -39.10
C ALA A 32 -12.52 -6.70 -38.13
N ALA A 33 -12.59 -7.94 -38.61
CA ALA A 33 -12.15 -9.10 -37.81
C ALA A 33 -10.66 -9.08 -37.48
N SER A 34 -9.83 -8.60 -38.41
CA SER A 34 -8.37 -8.44 -38.16
C SER A 34 -8.07 -7.30 -37.18
N MET A 35 -8.86 -6.23 -37.21
CA MET A 35 -8.71 -5.10 -36.28
C MET A 35 -9.17 -5.45 -34.87
N ASP A 36 -10.24 -6.21 -34.72
CA ASP A 36 -10.70 -6.72 -33.44
C ASP A 36 -9.70 -7.70 -32.82
N ALA A 37 -9.13 -8.60 -33.61
CA ALA A 37 -8.07 -9.50 -33.16
C ALA A 37 -6.80 -8.73 -32.72
N GLN A 38 -6.44 -7.65 -33.41
CA GLN A 38 -5.32 -6.79 -33.00
C GLN A 38 -5.63 -5.99 -31.72
N LEU A 39 -6.86 -5.51 -31.56
CA LEU A 39 -7.28 -4.81 -30.34
C LEU A 39 -7.30 -5.76 -29.14
N GLU A 40 -7.79 -6.98 -29.33
CA GLU A 40 -7.76 -8.01 -28.27
C GLU A 40 -6.34 -8.42 -27.88
N SER A 41 -5.44 -8.56 -28.85
CA SER A 41 -4.04 -8.86 -28.57
C SER A 41 -3.33 -7.71 -27.86
N ARG A 42 -3.62 -6.46 -28.24
CA ARG A 42 -3.12 -5.26 -27.56
C ARG A 42 -3.68 -5.12 -26.14
N ALA A 43 -4.96 -5.44 -25.93
CA ALA A 43 -5.57 -5.43 -24.61
C ALA A 43 -4.98 -6.51 -23.69
N LYS A 44 -4.76 -7.73 -24.22
CA LYS A 44 -4.10 -8.82 -23.46
C LYS A 44 -2.65 -8.49 -23.12
N ASN A 45 -1.89 -7.87 -24.04
CA ASN A 45 -0.53 -7.44 -23.78
C ASN A 45 -0.45 -6.25 -22.81
N ALA A 46 -1.38 -5.30 -22.90
CA ALA A 46 -1.47 -4.18 -21.95
C ALA A 46 -1.85 -4.65 -20.52
N ALA A 47 -2.75 -5.64 -20.41
CA ALA A 47 -3.12 -6.26 -19.14
C ALA A 47 -1.95 -7.07 -18.54
N GLY A 48 -1.16 -7.76 -19.38
CA GLY A 48 0.04 -8.48 -18.95
C GLY A 48 1.14 -7.54 -18.44
N HIS A 49 1.38 -6.43 -19.12
CA HIS A 49 2.38 -5.42 -18.68
C HIS A 49 1.96 -4.68 -17.42
N ARG A 50 0.68 -4.34 -17.29
CA ARG A 50 0.16 -3.71 -16.05
C ARG A 50 0.26 -4.66 -14.85
N ARG A 51 -0.04 -5.94 -15.04
CA ARG A 51 0.14 -6.94 -13.98
C ARG A 51 1.61 -7.14 -13.60
N ALA A 52 2.52 -7.21 -14.58
CA ALA A 52 3.94 -7.35 -14.31
C ALA A 52 4.54 -6.14 -13.58
N THR A 53 4.16 -4.91 -13.96
CA THR A 53 4.63 -3.69 -13.29
C THR A 53 4.09 -3.55 -11.87
N TRP A 54 2.84 -3.93 -11.63
CA TRP A 54 2.24 -3.95 -10.30
C TRP A 54 2.89 -5.01 -9.39
N TRP A 55 3.22 -6.18 -9.94
CA TRP A 55 3.94 -7.22 -9.19
C TRP A 55 5.34 -6.78 -8.79
N ILE A 56 6.05 -6.06 -9.65
CA ILE A 56 7.39 -5.55 -9.36
C ILE A 56 7.33 -4.46 -8.27
N VAL A 57 6.36 -3.56 -8.32
CA VAL A 57 6.17 -2.52 -7.29
C VAL A 57 5.73 -3.13 -5.95
N ALA A 58 4.84 -4.12 -5.98
CA ALA A 58 4.41 -4.84 -4.76
C ALA A 58 5.55 -5.65 -4.14
N ILE A 59 6.35 -6.34 -4.96
CA ILE A 59 7.52 -7.12 -4.49
C ILE A 59 8.58 -6.19 -3.87
N VAL A 60 8.82 -5.02 -4.44
CA VAL A 60 9.79 -4.05 -3.91
C VAL A 60 9.33 -3.48 -2.55
N ALA A 61 8.04 -3.20 -2.38
CA ALA A 61 7.50 -2.74 -1.10
C ALA A 61 7.58 -3.83 -0.01
N ILE A 62 7.29 -5.08 -0.36
CA ILE A 62 7.31 -6.23 0.56
C ILE A 62 8.75 -6.63 0.90
N VAL A 63 9.66 -6.63 -0.07
CA VAL A 63 11.08 -6.92 0.17
C VAL A 63 11.70 -5.90 1.12
N ALA A 64 11.26 -4.63 1.10
CA ALA A 64 11.73 -3.64 2.06
C ALA A 64 11.28 -3.98 3.50
N VAL A 65 10.03 -4.40 3.70
CA VAL A 65 9.51 -4.79 5.03
C VAL A 65 10.08 -6.15 5.50
N ILE A 66 10.15 -7.15 4.60
CA ILE A 66 10.71 -8.47 4.92
C ILE A 66 12.22 -8.40 5.12
N ALA A 67 12.94 -7.58 4.35
CA ALA A 67 14.38 -7.38 4.57
C ALA A 67 14.66 -6.79 5.96
N VAL A 68 13.82 -5.89 6.46
CA VAL A 68 13.94 -5.34 7.82
C VAL A 68 13.72 -6.44 8.86
N VAL A 69 12.71 -7.29 8.68
CA VAL A 69 12.41 -8.39 9.64
C VAL A 69 13.40 -9.55 9.50
N ALA A 70 13.78 -9.97 8.28
CA ALA A 70 14.66 -11.10 8.05
C ALA A 70 16.14 -10.76 8.33
N VAL A 71 16.59 -9.53 8.04
CA VAL A 71 17.97 -9.09 8.36
C VAL A 71 18.15 -8.92 9.86
N VAL A 72 17.15 -8.42 10.57
CA VAL A 72 17.18 -8.38 12.05
C VAL A 72 17.27 -9.80 12.63
N ALA A 73 16.56 -10.78 12.07
CA ALA A 73 16.67 -12.17 12.47
C ALA A 73 18.00 -12.84 12.04
N GLY A 74 18.51 -12.52 10.85
CA GLY A 74 19.76 -13.06 10.31
C GLY A 74 21.02 -12.47 10.94
N CYS A 75 21.03 -11.19 11.29
CA CYS A 75 22.16 -10.58 12.00
C CYS A 75 22.32 -11.14 13.41
N ILE A 76 21.22 -11.46 14.11
CA ILE A 76 21.29 -12.12 15.43
C ILE A 76 21.94 -13.49 15.32
N ALA A 77 21.68 -14.28 14.26
CA ALA A 77 22.27 -15.60 14.06
C ALA A 77 23.77 -15.55 13.70
N ALA A 78 24.21 -14.54 12.95
CA ALA A 78 25.61 -14.36 12.56
C ALA A 78 26.48 -13.86 13.72
N PHE A 79 25.94 -13.14 14.69
CA PHE A 79 26.65 -12.70 15.89
C PHE A 79 26.68 -13.75 17.02
N ALA A 80 25.77 -14.72 17.02
CA ALA A 80 25.74 -15.78 18.05
C ALA A 80 26.91 -16.79 17.96
N GLY A 81 27.71 -16.75 16.86
CA GLY A 81 28.87 -17.64 16.64
C GLY A 81 30.21 -17.12 17.17
N ARG A 82 30.30 -15.91 17.70
CA ARG A 82 31.56 -15.37 18.25
C ARG A 82 31.49 -15.35 19.78
N LYS A 83 31.99 -16.39 20.40
CA LYS A 83 32.41 -16.34 21.81
C LYS A 83 33.56 -15.33 21.93
N ASN A 84 33.25 -14.15 22.43
CA ASN A 84 34.21 -13.28 23.08
C ASN A 84 33.66 -12.94 24.46
N ASP A 85 34.35 -13.46 25.47
CA ASP A 85 34.27 -12.97 26.84
C ASP A 85 34.62 -11.49 26.87
N THR A 86 33.66 -10.63 27.05
CA THR A 86 33.89 -9.26 27.50
C THR A 86 32.69 -8.79 28.32
N THR A 87 33.02 -8.40 29.54
CA THR A 87 32.23 -7.68 30.51
C THR A 87 31.26 -6.67 29.92
N GLY A 88 30.00 -6.85 30.11
CA GLY A 88 28.90 -5.88 30.37
C GLY A 88 28.90 -4.51 29.68
N ALA A 89 29.10 -4.45 28.35
CA ALA A 89 28.59 -3.32 27.57
C ALA A 89 27.28 -3.76 26.95
N LYS A 90 26.15 -3.10 27.30
CA LYS A 90 24.91 -3.18 26.52
C LYS A 90 25.28 -2.88 25.08
N ALA A 91 25.19 -3.86 24.20
CA ALA A 91 25.27 -3.61 22.77
C ALA A 91 24.21 -2.55 22.45
N ASN A 92 24.61 -1.48 21.76
CA ASN A 92 23.66 -0.51 21.26
C ASN A 92 22.75 -1.25 20.28
N ASP A 93 21.54 -1.57 20.73
CA ASP A 93 20.54 -2.27 19.92
C ASP A 93 19.90 -1.27 18.94
N THR A 94 20.75 -0.74 18.06
CA THR A 94 20.39 0.25 17.06
C THR A 94 20.66 -0.30 15.66
N VAL A 95 19.64 -0.27 14.80
CA VAL A 95 19.76 -0.58 13.37
C VAL A 95 19.54 0.70 12.58
N THR A 96 20.45 0.99 11.65
CA THR A 96 20.32 2.11 10.70
C THR A 96 19.95 1.58 9.32
N ILE A 97 18.86 2.13 8.76
CA ILE A 97 18.31 1.77 7.44
C ILE A 97 18.48 2.97 6.52
N GLY A 98 19.08 2.76 5.35
CA GLY A 98 19.16 3.77 4.31
C GLY A 98 17.98 3.66 3.35
N LEU A 99 17.24 4.77 3.15
CA LEU A 99 16.15 4.88 2.17
C LEU A 99 16.43 6.05 1.22
N LYS A 100 15.79 6.03 0.05
CA LYS A 100 15.96 7.05 -0.98
C LYS A 100 14.93 8.19 -0.85
N LEU A 101 13.70 7.86 -0.49
CA LEU A 101 12.60 8.81 -0.43
C LEU A 101 12.38 9.25 1.01
N ALA A 102 12.56 10.54 1.26
CA ALA A 102 12.33 11.18 2.55
C ALA A 102 10.91 11.78 2.61
N PRO A 103 10.16 11.57 3.70
CA PRO A 103 8.93 12.32 3.91
C PRO A 103 9.25 13.78 4.27
N THR A 104 8.40 14.69 3.82
CA THR A 104 8.53 16.12 4.12
C THR A 104 8.02 16.50 5.50
N ASN A 105 7.14 15.68 6.05
CA ASN A 105 6.56 15.79 7.40
C ASN A 105 5.97 14.43 7.80
N LEU A 106 5.38 14.32 9.00
CA LEU A 106 4.80 13.09 9.55
C LEU A 106 3.28 13.01 9.46
N ASP A 107 2.60 14.01 8.90
CA ASP A 107 1.14 14.00 8.76
C ASP A 107 0.71 13.06 7.62
N ILE A 108 0.60 11.77 7.95
CA ILE A 108 0.22 10.72 7.00
C ILE A 108 -1.19 10.90 6.43
N ARG A 109 -2.06 11.64 7.10
CA ARG A 109 -3.43 11.90 6.64
C ARG A 109 -3.47 12.91 5.48
N ASN A 110 -2.56 13.91 5.50
CA ASN A 110 -2.52 14.99 4.52
C ASN A 110 -1.33 14.96 3.57
N THR A 111 -0.34 14.09 3.82
CA THR A 111 0.87 14.02 2.99
C THR A 111 0.84 12.80 2.10
N ALA A 112 0.85 13.02 0.79
CA ALA A 112 0.91 11.95 -0.20
C ALA A 112 2.30 11.31 -0.28
N GLY A 113 2.33 10.05 -0.75
CA GLY A 113 3.54 9.37 -1.19
C GLY A 113 4.01 8.25 -0.27
N SER A 114 4.70 7.30 -0.87
CA SER A 114 5.19 6.08 -0.21
C SER A 114 6.29 6.33 0.83
N ALA A 115 6.93 7.49 0.79
CA ALA A 115 8.01 7.82 1.72
C ALA A 115 7.55 7.81 3.18
N ILE A 116 6.38 8.39 3.45
CA ILE A 116 5.81 8.43 4.80
C ILE A 116 5.20 7.07 5.19
N ASP A 117 4.56 6.39 4.23
CA ASP A 117 3.93 5.10 4.46
C ASP A 117 4.94 4.03 4.90
N GLN A 118 6.10 3.96 4.23
CA GLN A 118 7.15 2.99 4.52
C GLN A 118 7.65 3.04 5.97
N VAL A 119 7.59 4.20 6.59
CA VAL A 119 8.11 4.39 7.95
C VAL A 119 7.02 4.31 8.98
N LEU A 120 5.82 4.82 8.69
CA LEU A 120 4.79 4.97 9.71
C LEU A 120 3.77 3.82 9.75
N ILE A 121 3.37 3.24 8.58
CA ILE A 121 2.38 2.16 8.55
C ILE A 121 2.98 0.87 9.10
N GLY A 122 2.30 0.27 10.08
CA GLY A 122 2.71 -0.97 10.74
C GLY A 122 3.86 -0.81 11.75
N ASN A 123 4.56 0.34 11.73
CA ASN A 123 5.60 0.63 12.71
C ASN A 123 5.11 1.56 13.82
N VAL A 124 4.45 2.66 13.45
CA VAL A 124 3.97 3.68 14.37
C VAL A 124 2.44 3.67 14.42
N TYR A 125 1.78 3.65 13.28
CA TYR A 125 0.35 3.52 13.16
C TYR A 125 -0.04 2.11 12.73
N GLU A 126 -0.99 1.50 13.42
CA GLU A 126 -1.59 0.24 13.01
C GLU A 126 -2.93 0.48 12.33
N GLY A 127 -3.27 -0.41 11.42
CA GLY A 127 -4.56 -0.43 10.75
C GLY A 127 -5.57 -1.30 11.49
N LEU A 128 -6.84 -1.13 11.15
CA LEU A 128 -7.92 -2.01 11.61
C LEU A 128 -7.60 -3.47 11.25
N VAL A 129 -7.08 -3.69 10.06
CA VAL A 129 -6.50 -4.95 9.58
C VAL A 129 -5.14 -4.67 8.94
N ALA A 130 -4.31 -5.70 8.78
CA ALA A 130 -2.98 -5.60 8.20
C ALA A 130 -2.80 -6.53 7.00
N ARG A 131 -1.62 -6.51 6.39
CA ARG A 131 -1.19 -7.48 5.37
C ARG A 131 0.02 -8.25 5.88
N ASP A 132 0.03 -9.54 5.56
CA ASP A 132 1.21 -10.36 5.78
C ASP A 132 2.20 -10.27 4.59
N GLU A 133 3.28 -11.05 4.69
CA GLU A 133 4.33 -11.17 3.66
C GLU A 133 3.83 -11.77 2.34
N HIS A 134 2.69 -12.45 2.36
CA HIS A 134 2.02 -13.01 1.18
C HIS A 134 0.93 -12.11 0.63
N ASN A 135 0.84 -10.87 1.10
CA ASN A 135 -0.21 -9.91 0.76
C ASN A 135 -1.63 -10.38 1.12
N GLN A 136 -1.77 -11.26 2.11
CA GLN A 136 -3.08 -11.63 2.63
C GLN A 136 -3.51 -10.68 3.73
N VAL A 137 -4.82 -10.39 3.78
CA VAL A 137 -5.38 -9.62 4.88
C VAL A 137 -5.35 -10.47 6.15
N VAL A 138 -4.75 -9.91 7.19
CA VAL A 138 -4.59 -10.56 8.49
C VAL A 138 -5.11 -9.68 9.61
N PRO A 139 -5.45 -10.25 10.78
CA PRO A 139 -5.80 -9.49 11.97
C PRO A 139 -4.73 -8.47 12.38
N ALA A 140 -5.20 -7.32 12.91
CA ALA A 140 -4.36 -6.30 13.54
C ALA A 140 -5.12 -5.72 14.74
N ILE A 141 -5.59 -4.46 14.71
CA ILE A 141 -6.46 -3.89 15.74
C ILE A 141 -7.74 -4.73 15.88
N ALA A 142 -8.36 -5.12 14.74
CA ALA A 142 -9.40 -6.14 14.74
C ALA A 142 -8.79 -7.54 14.82
N LYS A 143 -9.23 -8.34 15.79
CA LYS A 143 -8.84 -9.76 15.91
C LYS A 143 -9.61 -10.67 14.95
N THR A 144 -10.88 -10.32 14.64
CA THR A 144 -11.76 -11.01 13.70
C THR A 144 -12.75 -10.02 13.10
N TRP A 145 -13.43 -10.45 12.05
CA TRP A 145 -14.54 -9.70 11.45
C TRP A 145 -15.56 -10.64 10.82
N ASP A 146 -16.81 -10.20 10.78
CA ASP A 146 -17.93 -10.83 10.09
C ASP A 146 -18.40 -9.95 8.94
N VAL A 147 -18.89 -10.57 7.89
CA VAL A 147 -19.47 -9.88 6.72
C VAL A 147 -20.88 -10.39 6.54
N SER A 148 -21.86 -9.48 6.39
CA SER A 148 -23.24 -9.85 6.12
C SER A 148 -23.39 -10.58 4.79
N ASP A 149 -24.43 -11.39 4.65
CA ASP A 149 -24.70 -12.20 3.43
C ASP A 149 -24.78 -11.35 2.16
N ASP A 150 -25.27 -10.12 2.26
CA ASP A 150 -25.34 -9.15 1.17
C ASP A 150 -24.03 -8.39 0.90
N GLY A 151 -22.98 -8.63 1.71
CA GLY A 151 -21.67 -8.02 1.57
C GLY A 151 -21.63 -6.51 1.86
N THR A 152 -22.66 -5.96 2.52
CA THR A 152 -22.77 -4.51 2.78
C THR A 152 -22.44 -4.08 4.20
N THR A 153 -22.44 -5.01 5.15
CA THR A 153 -22.11 -4.71 6.56
C THR A 153 -20.92 -5.54 7.01
N TYR A 154 -19.92 -4.88 7.57
CA TYR A 154 -18.75 -5.49 8.17
C TYR A 154 -18.76 -5.19 9.66
N THR A 155 -18.68 -6.24 10.49
CA THR A 155 -18.59 -6.14 11.95
C THR A 155 -17.20 -6.57 12.38
N PHE A 156 -16.39 -5.63 12.88
CA PHE A 156 -15.03 -5.89 13.36
C PHE A 156 -15.02 -6.06 14.85
N HIS A 157 -14.41 -7.13 15.33
CA HIS A 157 -14.20 -7.42 16.75
C HIS A 157 -12.76 -7.08 17.14
N LEU A 158 -12.59 -6.09 18.00
CA LEU A 158 -11.28 -5.54 18.34
C LEU A 158 -10.59 -6.39 19.44
N ASN A 159 -9.27 -6.31 19.50
CA ASN A 159 -8.50 -6.84 20.60
C ASN A 159 -8.82 -6.11 21.91
N ASP A 160 -8.51 -6.74 23.04
CA ASP A 160 -8.69 -6.16 24.37
C ASP A 160 -7.39 -5.51 24.86
N GLY A 161 -7.50 -4.47 25.70
CA GLY A 161 -6.36 -3.86 26.38
C GLY A 161 -5.40 -3.10 25.48
N MET A 162 -5.85 -2.67 24.31
CA MET A 162 -5.05 -1.88 23.38
C MET A 162 -4.81 -0.47 23.91
N THR A 163 -3.61 0.06 23.61
CA THR A 163 -3.22 1.42 23.99
C THR A 163 -2.46 2.10 22.87
N PHE A 164 -2.58 3.42 22.81
CA PHE A 164 -1.68 4.26 22.05
C PHE A 164 -0.33 4.44 22.76
N SER A 165 0.65 4.96 22.05
CA SER A 165 2.01 5.17 22.57
C SER A 165 2.11 6.21 23.69
N ASN A 166 1.13 7.12 23.78
CA ASN A 166 0.98 8.08 24.88
C ASN A 166 0.35 7.46 26.14
N GLY A 167 -0.11 6.20 26.06
CA GLY A 167 -0.76 5.47 27.15
C GLY A 167 -2.28 5.55 27.14
N ASP A 168 -2.89 6.33 26.27
CA ASP A 168 -4.33 6.42 26.15
C ASP A 168 -4.91 5.10 25.63
N LYS A 169 -6.12 4.78 26.06
CA LYS A 169 -6.83 3.57 25.62
C LYS A 169 -7.19 3.69 24.15
N LEU A 170 -7.02 2.61 23.39
CA LEU A 170 -7.54 2.47 22.04
C LEU A 170 -8.78 1.59 22.09
N ASP A 171 -9.90 2.09 21.57
CA ASP A 171 -11.15 1.36 21.50
C ASP A 171 -11.92 1.61 20.18
N ALA A 172 -13.16 1.11 20.14
CA ALA A 172 -14.00 1.19 18.95
C ALA A 172 -14.39 2.63 18.57
N ASP A 173 -14.42 3.55 19.53
CA ASP A 173 -14.70 4.96 19.26
C ASP A 173 -13.56 5.61 18.47
N ASP A 174 -12.29 5.26 18.75
CA ASP A 174 -11.14 5.75 18.01
C ASP A 174 -11.13 5.25 16.57
N VAL A 175 -11.47 3.97 16.38
CA VAL A 175 -11.61 3.37 15.04
C VAL A 175 -12.71 4.07 14.26
N ALA A 176 -13.88 4.21 14.85
CA ALA A 176 -15.02 4.85 14.20
C ALA A 176 -14.73 6.32 13.88
N TRP A 177 -14.11 7.04 14.80
CA TRP A 177 -13.70 8.43 14.59
C TRP A 177 -12.66 8.55 13.48
N SER A 178 -11.65 7.70 13.46
CA SER A 178 -10.56 7.74 12.46
C SER A 178 -11.08 7.61 11.03
N ILE A 179 -11.96 6.64 10.79
CA ILE A 179 -12.56 6.40 9.47
C ILE A 179 -13.55 7.52 9.10
N ASN A 180 -14.37 8.00 10.05
CA ASN A 180 -15.28 9.12 9.81
C ASN A 180 -14.51 10.42 9.50
N GLU A 181 -13.42 10.71 10.21
CA GLU A 181 -12.55 11.87 9.94
C GLU A 181 -11.91 11.76 8.54
N LEU A 182 -11.40 10.58 8.17
CA LEU A 182 -10.85 10.34 6.83
C LEU A 182 -11.85 10.76 5.74
N VAL A 183 -13.08 10.27 5.83
CA VAL A 183 -14.12 10.54 4.84
C VAL A 183 -14.59 12.00 4.89
N THR A 184 -14.86 12.53 6.09
CA THR A 184 -15.40 13.88 6.28
C THR A 184 -14.40 14.96 5.86
N LYS A 185 -13.12 14.78 6.19
CA LYS A 185 -12.05 15.73 5.87
C LYS A 185 -11.42 15.49 4.50
N GLN A 186 -11.83 14.43 3.79
CA GLN A 186 -11.25 14.06 2.50
C GLN A 186 -9.73 13.93 2.57
N TYR A 187 -9.24 13.23 3.60
CA TYR A 187 -7.82 12.90 3.71
C TYR A 187 -7.36 11.98 2.58
N HIS A 188 -6.07 11.81 2.42
CA HIS A 188 -5.52 10.94 1.38
C HIS A 188 -6.12 9.54 1.42
N ASP A 189 -6.48 9.03 0.24
CA ASP A 189 -7.11 7.73 0.00
C ASP A 189 -8.55 7.60 0.54
N ALA A 190 -9.21 8.69 0.95
CA ALA A 190 -10.61 8.67 1.39
C ALA A 190 -11.55 8.13 0.29
N ASP A 191 -11.27 8.45 -0.97
CA ASP A 191 -12.02 8.00 -2.15
C ASP A 191 -11.92 6.49 -2.42
N SER A 192 -10.94 5.82 -1.82
CA SER A 192 -10.81 4.36 -1.90
C SER A 192 -11.85 3.60 -1.07
N LEU A 193 -12.52 4.26 -0.11
CA LEU A 193 -13.67 3.72 0.62
C LEU A 193 -14.96 3.80 -0.23
N VAL A 194 -14.96 3.05 -1.31
CA VAL A 194 -16.09 3.00 -2.27
C VAL A 194 -17.35 2.51 -1.56
N ASN A 195 -18.49 3.13 -1.89
CA ASN A 195 -19.80 2.80 -1.32
C ASN A 195 -19.93 3.03 0.20
N PHE A 196 -19.01 3.75 0.83
CA PHE A 196 -19.09 4.02 2.27
C PHE A 196 -20.39 4.75 2.64
N VAL A 197 -21.06 4.26 3.69
CA VAL A 197 -22.26 4.88 4.25
C VAL A 197 -22.00 5.38 5.66
N SER A 198 -21.48 4.53 6.53
CA SER A 198 -21.24 4.87 7.92
C SER A 198 -20.28 3.90 8.60
N VAL A 199 -19.64 4.38 9.66
CA VAL A 199 -18.91 3.55 10.62
C VAL A 199 -19.27 4.02 12.02
N LYS A 200 -19.49 3.07 12.93
CA LYS A 200 -19.85 3.37 14.34
C LYS A 200 -19.31 2.30 15.28
N ALA A 201 -18.99 2.69 16.50
CA ALA A 201 -18.81 1.78 17.61
C ALA A 201 -20.19 1.27 18.06
N SER A 202 -20.34 -0.04 18.19
CA SER A 202 -21.54 -0.68 18.77
C SER A 202 -21.37 -0.93 20.28
N ASP A 203 -20.13 -1.18 20.68
CA ASP A 203 -19.64 -1.29 22.05
C ASP A 203 -18.11 -0.98 22.04
N PRO A 204 -17.41 -0.94 23.18
CA PRO A 204 -15.99 -0.58 23.22
C PRO A 204 -15.06 -1.46 22.37
N ASN A 205 -15.48 -2.67 22.01
CA ASN A 205 -14.66 -3.62 21.25
C ASN A 205 -15.29 -4.04 19.92
N THR A 206 -16.38 -3.40 19.48
CA THR A 206 -17.08 -3.77 18.24
C THR A 206 -17.34 -2.54 17.37
N VAL A 207 -16.89 -2.61 16.11
CA VAL A 207 -17.10 -1.57 15.09
C VAL A 207 -17.94 -2.12 13.97
N GLU A 208 -19.00 -1.43 13.60
CA GLU A 208 -19.83 -1.73 12.44
C GLU A 208 -19.54 -0.72 11.32
N LEU A 209 -19.16 -1.20 10.14
CA LEU A 209 -18.97 -0.41 8.92
C LEU A 209 -20.02 -0.82 7.89
N LYS A 210 -20.76 0.15 7.36
CA LYS A 210 -21.80 -0.06 6.35
C LYS A 210 -21.45 0.55 5.01
N LEU A 211 -21.78 -0.19 3.96
CA LEU A 211 -21.68 0.19 2.56
C LEU A 211 -23.06 0.25 1.92
N SER A 212 -23.24 1.07 0.88
CA SER A 212 -24.47 1.12 0.08
C SER A 212 -24.56 -0.01 -0.95
N ALA A 213 -23.47 -0.66 -1.28
CA ALA A 213 -23.37 -1.83 -2.16
C ALA A 213 -22.11 -2.64 -1.79
N PRO A 214 -22.06 -3.95 -2.09
CA PRO A 214 -20.92 -4.80 -1.77
C PRO A 214 -19.62 -4.26 -2.39
N TYR A 215 -18.52 -4.35 -1.64
CA TYR A 215 -17.18 -3.96 -2.10
C TYR A 215 -16.15 -5.00 -1.69
N ALA A 216 -15.87 -5.95 -2.56
CA ALA A 216 -14.99 -7.09 -2.28
C ALA A 216 -13.56 -6.69 -1.87
N ASN A 217 -13.13 -5.47 -2.21
CA ASN A 217 -11.78 -4.98 -1.93
C ASN A 217 -11.67 -4.18 -0.62
N LEU A 218 -12.76 -4.04 0.15
CA LEU A 218 -12.79 -3.21 1.36
C LEU A 218 -11.71 -3.58 2.36
N LEU A 219 -11.59 -4.86 2.71
CA LEU A 219 -10.60 -5.32 3.68
C LEU A 219 -9.17 -5.01 3.22
N TRP A 220 -8.89 -5.14 1.93
CA TRP A 220 -7.60 -4.76 1.36
C TRP A 220 -7.32 -3.26 1.49
N VAL A 221 -8.31 -2.41 1.20
CA VAL A 221 -8.22 -0.96 1.36
C VAL A 221 -7.94 -0.59 2.82
N LEU A 222 -8.59 -1.26 3.77
CA LEU A 222 -8.39 -1.03 5.20
C LEU A 222 -7.03 -1.51 5.73
N THR A 223 -6.21 -2.19 4.95
CA THR A 223 -4.81 -2.48 5.33
C THR A 223 -3.87 -1.30 5.06
N GLY A 224 -4.32 -0.28 4.34
CA GLY A 224 -3.61 0.95 4.04
C GLY A 224 -4.09 2.11 4.90
N ARG A 225 -3.87 3.33 4.42
CA ARG A 225 -4.22 4.58 5.14
C ARG A 225 -5.68 4.65 5.59
N PRO A 226 -6.68 4.18 4.80
CA PRO A 226 -8.07 4.27 5.21
C PRO A 226 -8.42 3.47 6.46
N GLY A 227 -7.64 2.47 6.80
CA GLY A 227 -7.84 1.68 8.00
C GLY A 227 -6.97 2.08 9.20
N LEU A 228 -6.08 3.08 9.06
CA LEU A 228 -5.23 3.52 10.17
C LEU A 228 -6.06 4.12 11.30
N VAL A 229 -5.70 3.77 12.53
CA VAL A 229 -6.39 4.23 13.72
C VAL A 229 -5.55 5.27 14.46
N PHE A 230 -6.20 6.37 14.80
CA PHE A 230 -5.62 7.52 15.48
C PHE A 230 -6.35 7.77 16.80
N ASP A 231 -5.62 8.26 17.77
CA ASP A 231 -6.17 8.72 19.04
C ASP A 231 -6.98 10.02 18.80
N LYS A 232 -8.31 9.94 19.03
CA LYS A 232 -9.25 11.05 18.79
C LYS A 232 -9.06 12.22 19.75
N ASP A 233 -8.50 11.93 20.94
CA ASP A 233 -8.34 12.90 22.01
C ASP A 233 -6.93 13.50 22.08
N ALA A 234 -5.96 12.88 21.39
CA ALA A 234 -4.58 13.33 21.37
C ALA A 234 -4.42 14.70 20.66
N LYS A 235 -3.64 15.57 21.30
CA LYS A 235 -3.30 16.90 20.75
C LYS A 235 -1.81 16.98 20.50
N TYR A 236 -1.43 16.98 19.24
CA TYR A 236 -0.03 17.07 18.82
C TYR A 236 0.08 17.71 17.42
N ASP A 237 1.25 18.22 17.08
CA ASP A 237 1.53 18.65 15.72
C ASP A 237 1.86 17.44 14.84
N ALA A 238 0.89 16.99 14.06
CA ALA A 238 1.03 15.82 13.18
C ALA A 238 2.15 15.95 12.14
N LYS A 239 2.63 17.17 11.84
CA LYS A 239 3.74 17.36 10.90
C LYS A 239 5.08 16.95 11.48
N THR A 240 5.24 17.00 12.79
CA THR A 240 6.51 16.78 13.50
C THR A 240 6.46 15.65 14.51
N GLN A 241 5.27 15.20 14.88
CA GLN A 241 5.02 14.17 15.89
C GLN A 241 4.06 13.10 15.35
N ALA A 242 4.12 11.92 15.93
CA ALA A 242 3.21 10.82 15.62
C ALA A 242 2.85 10.07 16.89
N ILE A 243 1.55 9.93 17.16
CA ILE A 243 0.99 9.12 18.25
C ILE A 243 0.17 8.01 17.63
N GLY A 244 0.65 6.79 17.72
CA GLY A 244 0.01 5.61 17.16
C GLY A 244 0.04 4.46 18.14
N SER A 245 -0.48 3.31 17.75
CA SER A 245 -0.56 2.10 18.57
C SER A 245 0.53 1.07 18.25
N GLY A 246 1.41 1.37 17.29
CA GLY A 246 2.40 0.43 16.77
C GLY A 246 3.57 0.11 17.71
N PRO A 247 4.42 -0.85 17.29
CA PRO A 247 5.56 -1.32 18.08
C PRO A 247 6.68 -0.30 18.26
N TYR A 248 6.67 0.79 17.49
CA TYR A 248 7.62 1.88 17.58
C TYR A 248 6.94 3.24 17.76
N THR A 249 7.67 4.17 18.35
CA THR A 249 7.32 5.60 18.45
C THR A 249 8.34 6.43 17.68
N VAL A 250 7.94 7.61 17.19
CA VAL A 250 8.90 8.57 16.61
C VAL A 250 9.56 9.34 17.72
N GLU A 251 10.86 9.11 17.95
CA GLU A 251 11.67 9.86 18.90
C GLU A 251 12.16 11.17 18.29
N LYS A 252 12.59 11.14 17.03
CA LYS A 252 13.13 12.31 16.33
C LYS A 252 12.82 12.26 14.85
N PHE A 253 12.42 13.40 14.31
CA PHE A 253 12.26 13.64 12.88
C PHE A 253 13.12 14.82 12.45
N VAL A 254 13.97 14.61 11.45
CA VAL A 254 14.75 15.65 10.78
C VAL A 254 14.41 15.61 9.30
N THR A 255 13.65 16.61 8.85
CA THR A 255 13.15 16.71 7.48
C THR A 255 14.26 16.47 6.46
N ASN A 256 13.96 15.64 5.45
CA ASN A 256 14.88 15.23 4.37
C ASN A 256 16.21 14.57 4.84
N SER A 257 16.32 14.20 6.09
CA SER A 257 17.57 13.66 6.64
C SER A 257 17.37 12.31 7.33
N SER A 258 16.57 12.28 8.40
CA SER A 258 16.41 11.05 9.17
C SER A 258 15.15 11.02 10.02
N ILE A 259 14.72 9.79 10.33
CA ILE A 259 13.73 9.51 11.38
C ILE A 259 14.34 8.52 12.35
N THR A 260 14.24 8.81 13.65
CA THR A 260 14.61 7.86 14.71
C THR A 260 13.36 7.30 15.33
N LEU A 261 13.23 5.99 15.31
CA LEU A 261 12.17 5.24 15.94
C LEU A 261 12.71 4.56 17.21
N LYS A 262 11.94 4.60 18.27
CA LYS A 262 12.18 3.88 19.54
C LYS A 262 11.15 2.79 19.74
N ALA A 263 11.57 1.66 20.27
CA ALA A 263 10.65 0.62 20.71
C ALA A 263 9.59 1.19 21.64
N ASN A 264 8.33 0.93 21.36
CA ASN A 264 7.21 1.35 22.20
C ASN A 264 7.10 0.42 23.41
N PRO A 265 7.40 0.89 24.65
CA PRO A 265 7.33 0.05 25.83
C PRO A 265 5.89 -0.35 26.19
N ASN A 266 4.91 0.42 25.74
CA ASN A 266 3.49 0.21 25.97
C ASN A 266 2.81 -0.58 24.86
N TYR A 267 3.58 -1.16 23.92
CA TYR A 267 2.98 -1.89 22.80
C TYR A 267 2.18 -3.09 23.29
N TRP A 268 0.91 -3.08 22.99
CA TRP A 268 -0.08 -4.07 23.41
C TRP A 268 0.02 -5.40 22.66
N GLY A 269 0.47 -5.36 21.38
CA GLY A 269 0.49 -6.51 20.49
C GLY A 269 1.57 -7.53 20.83
N ALA A 270 1.43 -8.73 20.26
CA ALA A 270 2.39 -9.84 20.47
C ALA A 270 3.73 -9.62 19.77
N ASN A 271 3.73 -8.92 18.63
CA ASN A 271 4.93 -8.69 17.80
C ASN A 271 5.68 -7.44 18.27
N LYS A 272 6.21 -7.49 19.49
CA LYS A 272 6.99 -6.39 20.06
C LYS A 272 8.23 -6.08 19.22
N ALA A 273 8.67 -4.82 19.26
CA ALA A 273 9.92 -4.37 18.66
C ALA A 273 11.08 -5.28 19.12
N LYS A 274 11.87 -5.77 18.17
CA LYS A 274 13.04 -6.63 18.44
C LYS A 274 14.33 -5.80 18.59
N THR A 275 14.31 -4.56 18.19
CA THR A 275 15.42 -3.60 18.21
C THR A 275 14.97 -2.37 18.96
N ASP A 276 15.77 -1.89 19.93
CA ASP A 276 15.40 -0.72 20.74
C ASP A 276 15.28 0.56 19.93
N THR A 277 16.16 0.72 18.93
CA THR A 277 16.23 1.94 18.12
C THR A 277 16.39 1.59 16.63
N VAL A 278 15.56 2.17 15.80
CA VAL A 278 15.72 2.13 14.34
C VAL A 278 15.95 3.55 13.83
N VAL A 279 17.06 3.77 13.12
CA VAL A 279 17.36 5.05 12.48
C VAL A 279 17.16 4.89 10.98
N VAL A 280 16.19 5.60 10.43
CA VAL A 280 16.00 5.70 8.97
C VAL A 280 16.77 6.92 8.48
N ARG A 281 17.77 6.73 7.63
CA ARG A 281 18.55 7.78 6.97
C ARG A 281 18.18 7.88 5.51
N TYR A 282 18.08 9.09 4.99
CA TYR A 282 17.69 9.33 3.61
C TYR A 282 18.89 9.75 2.76
N PHE A 283 19.02 9.14 1.59
CA PHE A 283 20.12 9.39 0.65
C PHE A 283 19.54 9.83 -0.70
N THR A 284 19.98 10.96 -1.21
CA THR A 284 19.65 11.45 -2.53
C THR A 284 20.57 10.90 -3.61
N ASP A 285 21.76 10.44 -3.22
CA ASP A 285 22.80 9.85 -4.09
C ASP A 285 23.00 8.38 -3.77
N ASP A 286 22.89 7.52 -4.78
CA ASP A 286 23.00 6.08 -4.63
C ASP A 286 24.42 5.62 -4.27
N ASN A 287 25.47 6.32 -4.73
CA ASN A 287 26.85 5.97 -4.38
C ASN A 287 27.15 6.32 -2.92
N ALA A 288 26.62 7.45 -2.44
CA ALA A 288 26.72 7.81 -1.01
C ALA A 288 26.04 6.77 -0.14
N ALA A 289 24.86 6.29 -0.53
CA ALA A 289 24.13 5.24 0.17
C ALA A 289 24.91 3.91 0.21
N VAL A 290 25.46 3.48 -0.93
CA VAL A 290 26.29 2.26 -1.02
C VAL A 290 27.58 2.39 -0.20
N ASN A 291 28.23 3.57 -0.20
CA ASN A 291 29.41 3.80 0.61
C ASN A 291 29.09 3.74 2.12
N ALA A 292 27.95 4.31 2.54
CA ALA A 292 27.48 4.21 3.92
C ALA A 292 27.20 2.75 4.34
N LEU A 293 26.68 1.92 3.43
CA LEU A 293 26.52 0.47 3.67
C LEU A 293 27.89 -0.24 3.79
N LYS A 294 28.86 0.10 2.93
CA LYS A 294 30.21 -0.49 2.96
C LYS A 294 31.00 -0.09 4.20
N SER A 295 30.85 1.14 4.68
CA SER A 295 31.48 1.62 5.91
C SER A 295 30.82 1.10 7.19
N GLY A 296 29.62 0.54 7.08
CA GLY A 296 28.83 0.10 8.24
C GLY A 296 28.02 1.22 8.89
N ASP A 297 27.97 2.42 8.30
CA ASP A 297 27.13 3.54 8.79
C ASP A 297 25.64 3.26 8.64
N VAL A 298 25.28 2.39 7.70
CA VAL A 298 23.96 1.79 7.57
C VAL A 298 24.10 0.27 7.47
N GLN A 299 23.17 -0.47 8.05
CA GLN A 299 23.16 -1.93 8.02
C GLN A 299 22.25 -2.49 6.94
N VAL A 300 21.27 -1.71 6.51
CA VAL A 300 20.31 -2.07 5.48
C VAL A 300 20.14 -0.90 4.51
N LEU A 301 20.05 -1.21 3.22
CA LEU A 301 19.80 -0.21 2.18
C LEU A 301 18.71 -0.72 1.25
N ALA A 302 17.65 0.09 1.04
CA ALA A 302 16.54 -0.23 0.15
C ALA A 302 15.86 1.07 -0.37
N PRO A 303 15.39 1.06 -1.63
CA PRO A 303 15.85 0.22 -2.74
C PRO A 303 17.20 0.71 -3.29
N ILE A 304 17.96 -0.17 -3.90
CA ILE A 304 19.17 0.19 -4.67
C ILE A 304 18.93 -0.05 -6.16
N SER A 305 19.58 0.74 -7.02
CA SER A 305 19.55 0.48 -8.46
C SER A 305 20.30 -0.81 -8.78
N GLU A 306 19.82 -1.56 -9.79
CA GLU A 306 20.42 -2.84 -10.21
C GLU A 306 21.91 -2.72 -10.52
N ASN A 307 22.34 -1.62 -11.15
CA ASN A 307 23.74 -1.34 -11.48
C ASN A 307 24.66 -1.22 -10.27
N LEU A 308 24.12 -1.03 -9.07
CA LEU A 308 24.89 -0.89 -7.82
C LEU A 308 24.81 -2.15 -6.96
N ALA A 309 23.82 -3.01 -7.19
CA ALA A 309 23.70 -4.29 -6.49
C ALA A 309 24.90 -5.22 -6.78
N ASP A 310 25.38 -5.24 -8.03
CA ASP A 310 26.52 -6.05 -8.47
C ASP A 310 27.87 -5.61 -7.86
N ARG A 311 27.99 -4.38 -7.37
CA ARG A 311 29.21 -3.89 -6.69
C ARG A 311 29.42 -4.47 -5.29
N LYS A 312 28.50 -5.29 -4.81
CA LYS A 312 28.56 -5.94 -3.51
C LYS A 312 29.39 -7.24 -3.52
N SER A 313 29.80 -7.69 -4.70
CA SER A 313 30.50 -8.98 -4.92
C SER A 313 32.02 -8.79 -5.11
N VAL A 314 32.66 -7.90 -4.35
CA VAL A 314 34.13 -7.80 -4.31
C VAL A 314 34.61 -7.86 -2.88
#